data_99bd3c4c2d7374d3e249ab6e3a7945ee
#
_entry.id   99bd3c4c2d7374d3e249ab6e3a7945ee
#
_cell.length_a   1.000
_cell.length_b   1.000
_cell.length_c   1.000
_cell.angle_alpha   90.00
_cell.angle_beta   90.00
_cell.angle_gamma   90.00
#
_symmetry.space_group_name_H-M   'P 1'
#
loop_
_entity.id
_entity.type
_entity.pdbx_description
1 polymer ?
#
loop_
_entity_poly.entity_id
_entity_poly.type
_entity_poly.pdbx_seq_one_letter_code
_entity_poly.pdbx_strand_id
1 'polypeptide(L)'
;AYDGYFIFDADNIVGKDFTRAMNNEFCKGYRVVTGYRNSKNFGTNWITAGYSIAFMHEAKYLNNSRKLLKSSTMVSGTGYLVSSEIIEENKGWHFNLMTEDIQLSAHLISNNEKIGYAKDAMFYDEQPTTFMQSWHQRMRWTKGFYQVQWHYGYKLFRNFFSKPSMMLSKYDA
;
A
#
# COMPACT_ATOMS: atom_id res chain seq x y z
N ALA A 1 23.62 3.29 -9.64
CA ALA A 1 22.18 2.95 -9.68
C ALA A 1 21.76 2.56 -8.26
N TYR A 2 20.51 2.81 -7.89
CA TYR A 2 19.95 2.40 -6.61
C TYR A 2 19.13 1.12 -6.83
N ASP A 3 19.05 0.24 -5.82
CA ASP A 3 18.27 -1.00 -5.91
C ASP A 3 16.76 -0.75 -5.77
N GLY A 4 16.37 0.35 -5.11
CA GLY A 4 14.99 0.72 -4.91
C GLY A 4 14.81 2.12 -4.34
N TYR A 5 13.56 2.58 -4.31
CA TYR A 5 13.16 3.91 -3.89
C TYR A 5 12.10 3.83 -2.81
N PHE A 6 12.29 4.58 -1.73
CA PHE A 6 11.27 4.79 -0.72
C PHE A 6 10.34 5.92 -1.13
N ILE A 7 9.05 5.70 -0.99
CA ILE A 7 8.01 6.69 -1.26
C ILE A 7 7.34 7.09 0.05
N PHE A 8 7.42 8.39 0.34
CA PHE A 8 6.84 8.99 1.55
C PHE A 8 6.11 10.28 1.24
N ASP A 9 5.03 10.53 1.96
CA ASP A 9 4.45 11.87 2.03
C ASP A 9 5.35 12.79 2.87
N ALA A 10 5.31 14.09 2.57
CA ALA A 10 6.21 15.07 3.19
C ALA A 10 6.02 15.22 4.71
N ASP A 11 4.89 14.79 5.23
CA ASP A 11 4.54 14.83 6.65
C ASP A 11 4.89 13.56 7.42
N ASN A 12 5.43 12.53 6.75
CA ASN A 12 5.71 11.26 7.41
C ASN A 12 6.91 11.33 8.36
N ILE A 13 6.78 10.65 9.49
CA ILE A 13 7.88 10.39 10.42
C ILE A 13 8.16 8.90 10.43
N VAL A 14 9.40 8.51 10.22
CA VAL A 14 9.79 7.09 10.17
C VAL A 14 10.47 6.65 11.46
N GLY A 15 10.18 5.42 11.88
CA GLY A 15 10.85 4.78 13.01
C GLY A 15 12.32 4.50 12.69
N LYS A 16 13.17 4.50 13.71
CA LYS A 16 14.64 4.30 13.57
C LYS A 16 15.02 3.00 12.85
N ASP A 17 14.21 1.97 12.97
CA ASP A 17 14.47 0.64 12.39
C ASP A 17 13.75 0.43 11.05
N PHE A 18 13.05 1.43 10.54
CA PHE A 18 12.22 1.35 9.34
C PHE A 18 12.98 0.80 8.13
N THR A 19 14.07 1.45 7.76
CA THR A 19 14.86 1.06 6.58
C THR A 19 15.39 -0.36 6.70
N ARG A 20 15.88 -0.76 7.87
CA ARG A 20 16.36 -2.11 8.12
C ARG A 20 15.25 -3.15 7.97
N ALA A 21 14.07 -2.89 8.54
CA ALA A 21 12.93 -3.80 8.46
C ALA A 21 12.40 -3.93 7.03
N MET A 22 12.34 -2.83 6.28
CA MET A 22 11.96 -2.83 4.86
C MET A 22 12.97 -3.61 4.01
N ASN A 23 14.27 -3.36 4.21
CA ASN A 23 15.33 -4.06 3.48
C ASN A 23 15.30 -5.57 3.75
N ASN A 24 15.02 -6.00 4.97
CA ASN A 24 14.89 -7.43 5.30
C ASN A 24 13.76 -8.13 4.54
N GLU A 25 12.66 -7.44 4.24
CA GLU A 25 11.59 -8.00 3.40
C GLU A 25 11.95 -7.90 1.92
N PHE A 26 12.58 -6.81 1.49
CA PHE A 26 13.06 -6.63 0.12
C PHE A 26 14.05 -7.73 -0.29
N CYS A 27 15.00 -8.05 0.57
CA CYS A 27 15.97 -9.14 0.36
C CYS A 27 15.33 -10.56 0.28
N LYS A 28 14.04 -10.72 0.63
CA LYS A 28 13.30 -11.97 0.38
C LYS A 28 12.76 -12.10 -1.04
N GLY A 29 13.03 -11.10 -1.89
CA GLY A 29 12.63 -11.09 -3.30
C GLY A 29 11.31 -10.37 -3.60
N TYR A 30 10.76 -9.62 -2.64
CA TYR A 30 9.64 -8.73 -2.93
C TYR A 30 10.12 -7.47 -3.64
N ARG A 31 9.56 -7.17 -4.80
CA ARG A 31 9.91 -5.97 -5.58
C ARG A 31 9.21 -4.71 -5.08
N VAL A 32 8.11 -4.87 -4.34
CA VAL A 32 7.46 -3.80 -3.58
C VAL A 32 7.20 -4.29 -2.17
N VAL A 33 7.46 -3.43 -1.19
CA VAL A 33 7.23 -3.71 0.24
C VAL A 33 6.53 -2.52 0.87
N THR A 34 5.48 -2.77 1.64
CA THR A 34 4.81 -1.73 2.45
C THR A 34 5.13 -1.89 3.92
N GLY A 35 5.17 -0.75 4.64
CA GLY A 35 5.44 -0.70 6.08
C GLY A 35 4.18 -0.75 6.94
N TYR A 36 4.39 -0.64 8.25
CA TYR A 36 3.33 -0.52 9.25
C TYR A 36 2.94 0.95 9.41
N ARG A 37 1.76 1.31 8.92
CA ARG A 37 1.22 2.66 9.04
C ARG A 37 0.62 2.88 10.43
N ASN A 38 1.05 3.94 11.08
CA ASN A 38 0.55 4.44 12.35
C ASN A 38 0.20 5.92 12.21
N SER A 39 -0.27 6.57 13.27
CA SER A 39 -0.69 7.98 13.24
C SER A 39 0.09 8.82 14.26
N LYS A 40 0.44 10.06 13.86
CA LYS A 40 1.07 11.05 14.76
C LYS A 40 0.08 11.69 15.72
N ASN A 41 -1.16 11.87 15.28
CA ASN A 41 -2.16 12.70 15.93
C ASN A 41 -3.41 11.95 16.40
N PHE A 42 -3.24 10.69 16.81
CA PHE A 42 -4.32 9.80 17.30
C PHE A 42 -5.25 10.48 18.33
N GLY A 43 -4.68 11.17 19.33
CA GLY A 43 -5.42 11.73 20.46
C GLY A 43 -6.03 13.12 20.21
N THR A 44 -5.96 13.67 19.00
CA THR A 44 -6.41 15.04 18.74
C THR A 44 -7.94 15.16 18.83
N ASN A 45 -8.68 14.27 18.19
CA ASN A 45 -10.15 14.22 18.25
C ASN A 45 -10.68 12.88 17.73
N TRP A 46 -12.01 12.72 17.73
CA TRP A 46 -12.66 11.47 17.31
C TRP A 46 -12.43 11.12 15.81
N ILE A 47 -12.22 12.11 14.94
CA ILE A 47 -11.95 11.90 13.51
C ILE A 47 -10.57 11.28 13.36
N THR A 48 -9.54 11.91 13.95
CA THR A 48 -8.16 11.39 13.93
C THR A 48 -8.07 10.01 14.56
N ALA A 49 -8.77 9.80 15.68
CA ALA A 49 -8.84 8.50 16.34
C ALA A 49 -9.46 7.43 15.42
N GLY A 50 -10.55 7.74 14.73
CA GLY A 50 -11.21 6.83 13.79
C GLY A 50 -10.30 6.42 12.64
N TYR A 51 -9.59 7.36 12.01
CA TYR A 51 -8.61 7.06 10.96
C TYR A 51 -7.45 6.23 11.49
N SER A 52 -6.91 6.61 12.63
CA SER A 52 -5.79 5.91 13.25
C SER A 52 -6.13 4.45 13.56
N ILE A 53 -7.32 4.20 14.12
CA ILE A 53 -7.80 2.83 14.38
C ILE A 53 -7.94 2.06 13.07
N ALA A 54 -8.49 2.67 12.02
CA ALA A 54 -8.66 2.02 10.71
C ALA A 54 -7.30 1.60 10.12
N PHE A 55 -6.31 2.51 10.09
CA PHE A 55 -4.98 2.20 9.57
C PHE A 55 -4.20 1.21 10.44
N MET A 56 -4.30 1.31 11.77
CA MET A 56 -3.72 0.31 12.66
C MET A 56 -4.38 -1.06 12.49
N HIS A 57 -5.70 -1.11 12.29
CA HIS A 57 -6.41 -2.36 11.99
C HIS A 57 -5.93 -2.96 10.67
N GLU A 58 -5.82 -2.16 9.62
CA GLU A 58 -5.27 -2.59 8.33
C GLU A 58 -3.86 -3.15 8.48
N ALA A 59 -2.94 -2.40 9.11
CA ALA A 59 -1.56 -2.80 9.28
C ALA A 59 -1.42 -4.05 10.17
N LYS A 60 -2.04 -4.04 11.35
CA LYS A 60 -1.86 -5.08 12.36
C LYS A 60 -2.59 -6.38 12.03
N TYR A 61 -3.79 -6.28 11.49
CA TYR A 61 -4.65 -7.46 11.26
C TYR A 61 -4.71 -7.84 9.79
N LEU A 62 -5.09 -6.94 8.88
CA LEU A 62 -5.28 -7.32 7.48
C LEU A 62 -3.94 -7.65 6.80
N ASN A 63 -2.96 -6.75 6.84
CA ASN A 63 -1.68 -6.97 6.16
C ASN A 63 -0.87 -8.10 6.82
N ASN A 64 -0.95 -8.25 8.14
CA ASN A 64 -0.32 -9.37 8.81
C ASN A 64 -0.98 -10.71 8.45
N SER A 65 -2.30 -10.78 8.37
CA SER A 65 -3.02 -11.98 7.92
C SER A 65 -2.71 -12.32 6.47
N ARG A 66 -2.66 -11.32 5.57
CA ARG A 66 -2.23 -11.50 4.18
C ARG A 66 -0.83 -12.10 4.09
N LYS A 67 0.10 -11.58 4.89
CA LYS A 67 1.47 -12.12 4.98
C LYS A 67 1.49 -13.57 5.44
N LEU A 68 0.75 -13.92 6.51
CA LEU A 68 0.66 -15.29 7.04
C LEU A 68 0.06 -16.26 6.01
N LEU A 69 -0.96 -15.84 5.29
CA LEU A 69 -1.60 -16.61 4.21
C LEU A 69 -0.76 -16.63 2.91
N LYS A 70 0.42 -16.01 2.91
CA LYS A 70 1.27 -15.85 1.72
C LYS A 70 0.53 -15.18 0.54
N SER A 71 -0.48 -14.38 0.83
CA SER A 71 -1.15 -13.49 -0.10
C SER A 71 -0.36 -12.20 -0.30
N SER A 72 -0.69 -11.42 -1.34
CA SER A 72 -0.16 -10.07 -1.50
C SER A 72 -0.78 -9.13 -0.46
N THR A 73 0.00 -8.21 0.07
CA THR A 73 -0.54 -7.02 0.71
C THR A 73 -0.89 -5.97 -0.35
N MET A 74 -1.39 -4.82 0.08
CA MET A 74 -1.63 -3.65 -0.77
C MET A 74 -0.83 -2.48 -0.24
N VAL A 75 -0.42 -1.59 -1.12
CA VAL A 75 0.15 -0.28 -0.74
C VAL A 75 -1.00 0.61 -0.30
N SER A 76 -0.81 1.37 0.77
CA SER A 76 -1.83 2.24 1.35
C SER A 76 -1.26 3.66 1.52
N GLY A 77 -1.22 4.41 0.43
CA GLY A 77 -0.83 5.81 0.35
C GLY A 77 0.68 6.04 0.36
N THR A 78 1.35 5.67 1.42
CA THR A 78 2.72 6.10 1.71
C THR A 78 3.50 5.04 2.48
N GLY A 79 4.79 5.26 2.75
CA GLY A 79 5.62 4.36 3.56
C GLY A 79 5.91 3.02 2.90
N TYR A 80 6.23 3.04 1.61
CA TYR A 80 6.56 1.83 0.86
C TYR A 80 7.87 1.95 0.06
N LEU A 81 8.43 0.81 -0.29
CA LEU A 81 9.62 0.65 -1.11
C LEU A 81 9.23 0.05 -2.47
N VAL A 82 9.76 0.60 -3.54
CA VAL A 82 9.62 0.07 -4.92
C VAL A 82 11.02 -0.21 -5.46
N SER A 83 11.23 -1.39 -6.07
CA SER A 83 12.50 -1.71 -6.74
C SER A 83 12.72 -0.83 -7.97
N SER A 84 13.99 -0.54 -8.28
CA SER A 84 14.36 0.16 -9.52
C SER A 84 13.89 -0.59 -10.76
N GLU A 85 13.89 -1.92 -10.73
CA GLU A 85 13.42 -2.78 -11.83
C GLU A 85 11.98 -2.46 -12.25
N ILE A 86 11.06 -2.25 -11.28
CA ILE A 86 9.67 -1.87 -11.60
C ILE A 86 9.61 -0.53 -12.34
N ILE A 87 10.43 0.43 -11.91
CA ILE A 87 10.50 1.75 -12.55
C ILE A 87 11.06 1.63 -13.98
N GLU A 88 12.10 0.82 -14.16
CA GLU A 88 12.74 0.59 -15.47
C GLU A 88 11.83 -0.17 -16.44
N GLU A 89 11.19 -1.24 -15.99
CA GLU A 89 10.24 -2.04 -16.79
C GLU A 89 9.05 -1.19 -17.28
N ASN A 90 8.58 -0.30 -16.44
CA ASN A 90 7.51 0.63 -16.78
C ASN A 90 8.01 1.89 -17.51
N LYS A 91 9.32 2.02 -17.79
CA LYS A 91 9.94 3.21 -18.41
C LYS A 91 9.66 4.51 -17.65
N GLY A 92 9.60 4.43 -16.32
CA GLY A 92 9.29 5.53 -15.42
C GLY A 92 8.05 5.28 -14.55
N TRP A 93 7.60 6.31 -13.87
CA TRP A 93 6.41 6.26 -13.01
C TRP A 93 5.15 6.60 -13.81
N HIS A 94 4.31 5.61 -14.11
CA HIS A 94 3.08 5.77 -14.92
C HIS A 94 1.79 5.60 -14.10
N PHE A 95 1.89 5.58 -12.79
CA PHE A 95 0.74 5.46 -11.90
C PHE A 95 0.19 6.87 -11.63
N ASN A 96 -0.79 7.31 -12.43
CA ASN A 96 -1.29 8.69 -12.49
C ASN A 96 -2.77 8.81 -12.09
N LEU A 97 -3.39 7.73 -11.63
CA LEU A 97 -4.76 7.78 -11.13
C LEU A 97 -4.81 8.50 -9.78
N MET A 98 -6.01 8.82 -9.33
CA MET A 98 -6.22 9.59 -8.10
C MET A 98 -5.76 8.85 -6.83
N THR A 99 -5.63 7.53 -6.91
CA THR A 99 -5.04 6.63 -5.92
C THR A 99 -3.96 5.81 -6.61
N GLU A 100 -2.80 6.42 -6.79
CA GLU A 100 -1.64 5.81 -7.49
C GLU A 100 -1.10 4.57 -6.76
N ASP A 101 -1.23 4.53 -5.44
CA ASP A 101 -0.88 3.45 -4.54
C ASP A 101 -1.73 2.19 -4.81
N ILE A 102 -3.04 2.37 -4.89
CA ILE A 102 -3.99 1.29 -5.24
C ILE A 102 -3.81 0.90 -6.70
N GLN A 103 -3.55 1.85 -7.60
CA GLN A 103 -3.23 1.56 -9.00
C GLN A 103 -1.97 0.68 -9.11
N LEU A 104 -0.88 1.02 -8.40
CA LEU A 104 0.34 0.22 -8.33
C LEU A 104 0.03 -1.20 -7.83
N SER A 105 -0.74 -1.29 -6.74
CA SER A 105 -1.14 -2.57 -6.15
C SER A 105 -1.93 -3.44 -7.13
N ALA A 106 -2.96 -2.90 -7.79
CA ALA A 106 -3.76 -3.60 -8.77
C ALA A 106 -2.92 -4.01 -10.00
N HIS A 107 -2.00 -3.14 -10.45
CA HIS A 107 -1.08 -3.44 -11.55
C HIS A 107 -0.22 -4.67 -11.22
N LEU A 108 0.46 -4.67 -10.09
CA LEU A 108 1.34 -5.76 -9.67
C LEU A 108 0.56 -7.07 -9.47
N ILE A 109 -0.55 -7.04 -8.73
CA ILE A 109 -1.37 -8.23 -8.45
C ILE A 109 -1.94 -8.80 -9.76
N SER A 110 -2.38 -7.95 -10.70
CA SER A 110 -2.87 -8.40 -12.01
C SER A 110 -1.78 -9.05 -12.87
N ASN A 111 -0.52 -8.71 -12.63
CA ASN A 111 0.66 -9.32 -13.26
C ASN A 111 1.24 -10.51 -12.46
N ASN A 112 0.53 -11.01 -11.45
CA ASN A 112 0.94 -12.11 -10.57
C ASN A 112 2.17 -11.80 -9.69
N GLU A 113 2.40 -10.55 -9.37
CA GLU A 113 3.41 -10.11 -8.42
C GLU A 113 2.81 -9.87 -7.03
N LYS A 114 3.59 -10.18 -6.00
CA LYS A 114 3.19 -9.98 -4.61
C LYS A 114 3.89 -8.77 -4.01
N ILE A 115 3.13 -8.00 -3.25
CA ILE A 115 3.64 -6.93 -2.42
C ILE A 115 3.92 -7.50 -1.04
N GLY A 116 5.14 -7.28 -0.54
CA GLY A 116 5.58 -7.71 0.78
C GLY A 116 5.09 -6.78 1.89
N TYR A 117 5.12 -7.29 3.12
CA TYR A 117 4.74 -6.50 4.30
C TYR A 117 5.82 -6.58 5.39
N ALA A 118 6.39 -5.43 5.71
CA ALA A 118 7.37 -5.26 6.78
C ALA A 118 6.68 -4.78 8.06
N LYS A 119 6.19 -5.72 8.88
CA LYS A 119 5.43 -5.43 10.12
C LYS A 119 6.19 -4.57 11.13
N ASP A 120 7.52 -4.63 11.12
CA ASP A 120 8.40 -3.94 12.04
C ASP A 120 8.90 -2.59 11.46
N ALA A 121 8.57 -2.28 10.21
CA ALA A 121 8.85 -1.01 9.56
C ALA A 121 7.74 0.00 9.87
N MET A 122 7.80 0.59 11.05
CA MET A 122 6.79 1.52 11.52
C MET A 122 7.05 2.94 11.02
N PHE A 123 6.03 3.58 10.49
CA PHE A 123 6.00 5.01 10.16
C PHE A 123 4.71 5.66 10.65
N TYR A 124 4.73 6.97 10.78
CA TYR A 124 3.64 7.76 11.35
C TYR A 124 3.27 8.85 10.35
N ASP A 125 1.99 8.93 10.02
CA ASP A 125 1.45 10.00 9.19
C ASP A 125 0.40 10.84 9.94
N GLU A 126 -0.02 11.93 9.34
CA GLU A 126 -1.00 12.85 9.92
C GLU A 126 -2.40 12.57 9.38
N GLN A 127 -3.35 12.47 10.30
CA GLN A 127 -4.75 12.22 9.96
C GLN A 127 -5.55 13.53 9.92
N PRO A 128 -6.59 13.64 9.07
CA PRO A 128 -7.42 14.84 9.00
C PRO A 128 -8.06 15.14 10.36
N THR A 129 -8.03 16.42 10.75
CA THR A 129 -8.55 16.89 12.03
C THR A 129 -9.98 17.43 11.95
N THR A 130 -10.50 17.69 10.76
CA THR A 130 -11.85 18.20 10.56
C THR A 130 -12.70 17.26 9.73
N PHE A 131 -14.02 17.28 9.95
CA PHE A 131 -14.96 16.48 9.18
C PHE A 131 -14.88 16.80 7.67
N MET A 132 -14.75 18.07 7.31
CA MET A 132 -14.71 18.47 5.91
C MET A 132 -13.44 17.98 5.19
N GLN A 133 -12.28 18.02 5.86
CA GLN A 133 -11.05 17.41 5.33
C GLN A 133 -11.22 15.89 5.12
N SER A 134 -11.77 15.21 6.13
CA SER A 134 -12.08 13.78 6.06
C SER A 134 -13.04 13.46 4.91
N TRP A 135 -14.09 14.25 4.73
CA TRP A 135 -15.06 14.08 3.64
C TRP A 135 -14.40 14.20 2.27
N HIS A 136 -13.67 15.27 2.03
CA HIS A 136 -12.98 15.49 0.74
C HIS A 136 -11.96 14.39 0.44
N GLN A 137 -11.20 13.94 1.45
CA GLN A 137 -10.24 12.87 1.30
C GLN A 137 -10.92 11.54 0.93
N ARG A 138 -11.98 11.17 1.62
CA ARG A 138 -12.75 9.93 1.34
C ARG A 138 -13.41 9.97 -0.04
N MET A 139 -13.95 11.12 -0.46
CA MET A 139 -14.51 11.29 -1.79
C MET A 139 -13.44 11.09 -2.88
N ARG A 140 -12.23 11.60 -2.66
CA ARG A 140 -11.09 11.39 -3.54
C ARG A 140 -10.71 9.92 -3.63
N TRP A 141 -10.62 9.23 -2.50
CA TRP A 141 -10.32 7.80 -2.45
C TRP A 141 -11.39 6.98 -3.16
N THR A 142 -12.66 7.22 -2.87
CA THR A 142 -13.77 6.52 -3.52
C THR A 142 -13.69 6.66 -5.04
N LYS A 143 -13.46 7.88 -5.55
CA LYS A 143 -13.29 8.11 -6.98
C LYS A 143 -12.09 7.35 -7.54
N GLY A 144 -10.96 7.35 -6.82
CA GLY A 144 -9.76 6.61 -7.19
C GLY A 144 -9.99 5.11 -7.28
N PHE A 145 -10.67 4.53 -6.29
CA PHE A 145 -11.05 3.10 -6.32
C PHE A 145 -11.88 2.73 -7.55
N TYR A 146 -12.89 3.54 -7.91
CA TYR A 146 -13.67 3.30 -9.13
C TYR A 146 -12.81 3.42 -10.39
N GLN A 147 -11.87 4.37 -10.45
CA GLN A 147 -10.95 4.47 -11.59
C GLN A 147 -10.07 3.23 -11.72
N VAL A 148 -9.49 2.76 -10.63
CA VAL A 148 -8.66 1.55 -10.61
C VAL A 148 -9.49 0.31 -10.99
N GLN A 149 -10.69 0.17 -10.42
CA GLN A 149 -11.59 -0.95 -10.77
C GLN A 149 -11.94 -0.95 -12.26
N TRP A 150 -12.18 0.21 -12.85
CA TRP A 150 -12.47 0.32 -14.28
C TRP A 150 -11.28 -0.12 -15.15
N HIS A 151 -10.05 0.25 -14.76
CA HIS A 151 -8.85 -0.06 -15.53
C HIS A 151 -8.34 -1.49 -15.33
N TYR A 152 -8.42 -2.03 -14.13
CA TYR A 152 -7.80 -3.30 -13.76
C TYR A 152 -8.78 -4.42 -13.46
N GLY A 153 -10.04 -4.13 -13.13
CA GLY A 153 -11.02 -5.12 -12.70
C GLY A 153 -11.23 -6.24 -13.70
N TYR A 154 -11.38 -5.92 -15.00
CA TYR A 154 -11.49 -6.95 -16.05
C TYR A 154 -10.23 -7.83 -16.13
N LYS A 155 -9.04 -7.24 -16.03
CA LYS A 155 -7.77 -7.98 -16.08
C LYS A 155 -7.61 -8.89 -14.86
N LEU A 156 -7.95 -8.40 -13.66
CA LEU A 156 -7.96 -9.19 -12.43
C LEU A 156 -8.92 -10.38 -12.53
N PHE A 157 -10.14 -10.15 -13.00
CA PHE A 157 -11.14 -11.20 -13.21
C PHE A 157 -10.70 -12.22 -14.24
N ARG A 158 -10.24 -11.79 -15.43
CA ARG A 158 -9.77 -12.68 -16.49
C ARG A 158 -8.59 -13.55 -16.06
N ASN A 159 -7.67 -12.97 -15.29
CA ASN A 159 -6.48 -13.65 -14.81
C ASN A 159 -6.68 -14.35 -13.47
N PHE A 160 -7.91 -14.41 -12.94
CA PHE A 160 -8.18 -14.94 -11.60
C PHE A 160 -7.61 -16.35 -11.41
N PHE A 161 -7.84 -17.24 -12.34
CA PHE A 161 -7.39 -18.64 -12.30
C PHE A 161 -5.98 -18.87 -12.88
N SER A 162 -5.32 -17.85 -13.42
CA SER A 162 -4.02 -18.02 -14.11
C SER A 162 -2.89 -18.51 -13.19
N LYS A 163 -2.94 -18.20 -11.88
CA LYS A 163 -1.96 -18.61 -10.89
C LYS A 163 -2.64 -18.87 -9.55
N PRO A 164 -2.84 -20.14 -9.17
CA PRO A 164 -3.57 -20.50 -7.94
C PRO A 164 -3.05 -19.81 -6.69
N SER A 165 -1.73 -19.65 -6.55
CA SER A 165 -1.10 -18.96 -5.40
C SER A 165 -1.40 -17.46 -5.33
N MET A 166 -2.04 -16.89 -6.34
CA MET A 166 -2.45 -15.48 -6.42
C MET A 166 -3.96 -15.27 -6.38
N MET A 167 -4.77 -16.35 -6.35
CA MET A 167 -6.24 -16.22 -6.37
C MET A 167 -6.76 -15.37 -5.21
N LEU A 168 -6.27 -15.64 -3.98
CA LEU A 168 -6.66 -14.85 -2.81
C LEU A 168 -6.26 -13.38 -2.95
N SER A 169 -5.06 -13.11 -3.48
CA SER A 169 -4.60 -11.74 -3.72
C SER A 169 -5.44 -11.00 -4.77
N LYS A 170 -5.87 -11.68 -5.83
CA LYS A 170 -6.72 -11.10 -6.89
C LYS A 170 -8.17 -10.91 -6.46
N TYR A 171 -8.65 -11.74 -5.53
CA TYR A 171 -9.97 -11.57 -4.93
C TYR A 171 -10.02 -10.35 -4.00
N ASP A 172 -8.92 -10.10 -3.28
CA ASP A 172 -8.80 -9.04 -2.28
C ASP A 172 -8.43 -7.67 -2.89
N ALA A 173 -7.94 -7.63 -4.12
CA ALA A 173 -7.57 -6.43 -4.86
C ALA A 173 -8.73 -5.84 -5.68
#